data_9c06e07b83d6b77b770b0890f851a33f
#
_entry.id   9c06e07b83d6b77b770b0890f851a33f
#
_cell.length_a   1.000
_cell.length_b   1.000
_cell.length_c   1.000
_cell.angle_alpha   90.00
_cell.angle_beta   90.00
_cell.angle_gamma   90.00
#
_symmetry.space_group_name_H-M   'P 1'
#
loop_
_entity.id
_entity.type
_entity.pdbx_description
1 polymer ?
#
loop_
_entity_poly.entity_id
_entity_poly.type
_entity_poly.pdbx_seq_one_letter_code
_entity_poly.pdbx_strand_id
1 'polypeptide(L)'
;MEHGKLYHADKETLITTGATQSDLMLILNGNATVVREGDNIVSLKRRQFIAEISYLTGKPASEDVISKEGLTFFVWNRSVLNKLRKSKPDTMEKSDRILTLDMAGKLIR
;
A
#
# COMPACT_ATOMS: atom_id res chain seq x y z
N MET A 1 -8.07 -4.41 13.42
CA MET A 1 -6.84 -4.96 12.87
C MET A 1 -5.69 -4.71 13.83
N GLU A 2 -5.16 -5.78 14.36
CA GLU A 2 -4.07 -5.70 15.31
C GLU A 2 -2.76 -5.32 14.63
N HIS A 3 -1.90 -4.66 15.36
CA HIS A 3 -0.53 -4.35 14.95
C HIS A 3 -0.38 -3.32 13.83
N GLY A 4 -1.47 -2.71 13.41
CA GLY A 4 -1.43 -1.64 12.45
C GLY A 4 -1.90 -0.32 13.05
N LYS A 5 -1.76 0.76 12.27
CA LYS A 5 -2.19 2.09 12.68
C LYS A 5 -3.10 2.72 11.62
N LEU A 6 -4.08 3.46 12.08
CA LEU A 6 -5.01 4.18 11.23
C LEU A 6 -4.52 5.61 11.01
N TYR A 7 -4.51 6.06 9.76
CA TYR A 7 -4.09 7.41 9.41
C TYR A 7 -5.14 8.10 8.55
N HIS A 8 -5.13 9.41 8.61
CA HIS A 8 -5.96 10.27 7.76
C HIS A 8 -5.04 11.22 7.00
N ALA A 9 -5.39 11.51 5.76
CA ALA A 9 -4.61 12.44 4.94
C ALA A 9 -5.53 13.23 4.02
N ASP A 10 -5.19 14.50 3.81
CA ASP A 10 -5.90 15.40 2.92
C ASP A 10 -4.88 16.06 2.00
N LYS A 11 -4.91 15.70 0.72
CA LYS A 11 -4.04 16.31 -0.32
C LYS A 11 -2.55 16.28 0.04
N GLU A 12 -2.10 15.15 0.61
CA GLU A 12 -0.71 14.96 1.02
C GLU A 12 -0.01 13.96 0.10
N THR A 13 1.28 14.14 -0.09
CA THR A 13 2.11 13.18 -0.80
C THR A 13 2.43 12.04 0.16
N LEU A 14 1.92 10.85 -0.15
CA LEU A 14 2.13 9.65 0.67
C LEU A 14 3.37 8.88 0.25
N ILE A 15 3.61 8.83 -1.06
CA ILE A 15 4.74 8.13 -1.67
C ILE A 15 5.41 9.09 -2.65
N THR A 16 6.74 9.13 -2.60
CA THR A 16 7.54 9.94 -3.53
C THR A 16 8.31 9.02 -4.45
N THR A 17 8.35 9.35 -5.75
CA THR A 17 9.15 8.62 -6.73
C THR A 17 10.60 8.48 -6.25
N GLY A 18 11.14 7.27 -6.33
CA GLY A 18 12.50 6.97 -5.90
C GLY A 18 12.61 6.53 -4.45
N ALA A 19 11.57 6.69 -3.65
CA ALA A 19 11.56 6.24 -2.25
C ALA A 19 11.23 4.74 -2.18
N THR A 20 11.81 4.06 -1.20
CA THR A 20 11.46 2.66 -0.92
C THR A 20 10.36 2.61 0.13
N GLN A 21 9.45 1.65 -0.02
CA GLN A 21 8.31 1.50 0.86
C GLN A 21 8.51 0.31 1.80
N SER A 22 8.66 0.60 3.09
CA SER A 22 8.83 -0.43 4.12
C SER A 22 7.53 -0.83 4.81
N ASP A 23 6.48 -0.06 4.61
CA ASP A 23 5.17 -0.31 5.23
C ASP A 23 4.14 -0.72 4.20
N LEU A 24 3.21 -1.58 4.62
CA LEU A 24 2.08 -1.95 3.79
C LEU A 24 0.90 -1.04 4.13
N MET A 25 0.33 -0.38 3.12
CA MET A 25 -0.77 0.56 3.31
C MET A 25 -2.01 0.10 2.56
N LEU A 26 -3.17 0.14 3.22
CA LEU A 26 -4.45 -0.26 2.66
C LEU A 26 -5.47 0.87 2.80
N ILE A 27 -6.09 1.27 1.69
CA ILE A 27 -7.13 2.30 1.71
C ILE A 27 -8.42 1.72 2.31
N LEU A 28 -8.94 2.38 3.33
CA LEU A 28 -10.22 2.02 3.96
C LEU A 28 -11.35 2.88 3.45
N ASN A 29 -11.08 4.16 3.17
CA ASN A 29 -12.08 5.09 2.67
C ASN A 29 -11.40 6.24 1.94
N GLY A 30 -12.05 6.79 0.92
CA GLY A 30 -11.51 7.88 0.13
C GLY A 30 -10.65 7.38 -1.03
N ASN A 31 -9.87 8.27 -1.60
CA ASN A 31 -9.09 8.00 -2.81
C ASN A 31 -7.68 8.57 -2.71
N ALA A 32 -6.77 7.97 -3.46
CA ALA A 32 -5.44 8.51 -3.69
C ALA A 32 -5.15 8.47 -5.18
N THR A 33 -4.31 9.36 -5.67
CA THR A 33 -3.97 9.44 -7.09
C THR A 33 -2.52 9.06 -7.30
N VAL A 34 -2.27 8.15 -8.24
CA VAL A 34 -0.93 7.82 -8.68
C VAL A 34 -0.55 8.81 -9.76
N VAL A 35 0.59 9.47 -9.58
CA VAL A 35 1.06 10.54 -10.47
C VAL A 35 2.42 10.19 -11.03
N ARG A 36 2.58 10.26 -12.34
CA ARG A 36 3.87 10.07 -13.04
C ARG A 36 4.15 11.29 -13.90
N GLU A 37 5.29 11.94 -13.62
CA GLU A 37 5.72 13.12 -14.40
C GLU A 37 4.65 14.21 -14.49
N GLY A 38 3.92 14.42 -13.39
CA GLY A 38 2.86 15.42 -13.32
C GLY A 38 1.50 14.98 -13.84
N ASP A 39 1.41 13.81 -14.47
CA ASP A 39 0.15 13.29 -15.01
C ASP A 39 -0.52 12.33 -14.06
N ASN A 40 -1.81 12.47 -13.87
CA ASN A 40 -2.62 11.53 -13.10
C ASN A 40 -2.82 10.26 -13.92
N ILE A 41 -2.32 9.13 -13.41
CA ILE A 41 -2.39 7.84 -14.12
C ILE A 41 -3.56 7.00 -13.65
N VAL A 42 -3.67 6.81 -12.33
CA VAL A 42 -4.64 5.90 -11.73
C VAL A 42 -5.17 6.50 -10.44
N SER A 43 -6.44 6.26 -10.18
CA SER A 43 -7.07 6.57 -8.88
C SER A 43 -7.13 5.28 -8.07
N LEU A 44 -6.52 5.29 -6.89
CA LEU A 44 -6.59 4.19 -5.94
C LEU A 44 -7.80 4.41 -5.05
N LYS A 45 -8.55 3.33 -4.82
CA LYS A 45 -9.83 3.38 -4.14
C LYS A 45 -9.83 2.47 -2.90
N ARG A 46 -10.96 2.46 -2.20
CA ARG A 46 -11.21 1.58 -1.06
C ARG A 46 -10.81 0.14 -1.37
N ARG A 47 -10.13 -0.51 -0.43
CA ARG A 47 -9.63 -1.89 -0.49
C ARG A 47 -8.44 -2.09 -1.43
N GLN A 48 -7.86 -1.03 -1.94
CA GLN A 48 -6.63 -1.13 -2.72
C GLN A 48 -5.42 -0.75 -1.88
N PHE A 49 -4.30 -1.40 -2.16
CA PHE A 49 -3.04 -1.10 -1.47
C PHE A 49 -2.32 0.06 -2.14
N ILE A 50 -1.57 0.80 -1.33
CA ILE A 50 -0.74 1.91 -1.81
C ILE A 50 0.70 1.41 -1.90
N ALA A 51 1.31 1.55 -3.09
CA ALA A 51 2.71 1.21 -3.36
C ALA A 51 3.09 -0.24 -3.00
N GLU A 52 2.17 -1.20 -3.21
CA GLU A 52 2.43 -2.59 -2.86
C GLU A 52 3.58 -3.22 -3.64
N ILE A 53 3.82 -2.77 -4.88
CA ILE A 53 4.91 -3.31 -5.69
C ILE A 53 6.26 -2.95 -5.06
N SER A 54 6.42 -1.71 -4.64
CA SER A 54 7.63 -1.27 -3.95
C SER A 54 7.81 -2.03 -2.62
N TYR A 55 6.73 -2.21 -1.87
CA TYR A 55 6.75 -2.98 -0.63
C TYR A 55 7.21 -4.42 -0.86
N LEU A 56 6.64 -5.10 -1.87
CA LEU A 56 6.91 -6.52 -2.13
C LEU A 56 8.28 -6.76 -2.73
N THR A 57 8.73 -5.89 -3.62
CA THR A 57 9.99 -6.08 -4.35
C THR A 57 11.20 -5.44 -3.68
N GLY A 58 10.98 -4.48 -2.78
CA GLY A 58 12.05 -3.68 -2.20
C GLY A 58 12.63 -2.64 -3.15
N LYS A 59 12.08 -2.51 -4.35
CA LYS A 59 12.54 -1.53 -5.34
C LYS A 59 11.93 -0.15 -5.07
N PRO A 60 12.61 0.93 -5.48
CA PRO A 60 12.06 2.28 -5.32
C PRO A 60 10.73 2.45 -6.06
N ALA A 61 9.88 3.32 -5.53
CA ALA A 61 8.62 3.66 -6.17
C ALA A 61 8.87 4.37 -7.51
N SER A 62 8.10 4.00 -8.53
CA SER A 62 8.20 4.60 -9.86
C SER A 62 7.30 5.81 -10.05
N GLU A 63 6.36 6.01 -9.13
CA GLU A 63 5.41 7.11 -9.22
C GLU A 63 5.17 7.73 -7.84
N ASP A 64 4.64 8.95 -7.85
CA ASP A 64 4.15 9.58 -6.62
C ASP A 64 2.73 9.11 -6.34
N VAL A 65 2.35 9.07 -5.07
CA VAL A 65 0.97 8.80 -4.66
C VAL A 65 0.53 9.95 -3.76
N ILE A 66 -0.53 10.63 -4.16
CA ILE A 66 -1.04 11.80 -3.47
C ILE A 66 -2.46 11.52 -2.99
N SER A 67 -2.72 11.74 -1.70
CA SER A 67 -4.06 11.56 -1.16
C SER A 67 -4.99 12.64 -1.66
N LYS A 68 -6.25 12.25 -1.86
CA LYS A 68 -7.33 13.21 -2.01
C LYS A 68 -7.86 13.56 -0.64
N GLU A 69 -8.78 14.51 -0.60
CA GLU A 69 -9.41 14.93 0.64
C GLU A 69 -10.17 13.76 1.29
N GLY A 70 -10.02 13.60 2.59
CA GLY A 70 -10.75 12.58 3.33
C GLY A 70 -10.24 11.15 3.17
N LEU A 71 -8.99 10.96 2.80
CA LEU A 71 -8.42 9.62 2.72
C LEU A 71 -8.18 9.05 4.12
N THR A 72 -8.65 7.83 4.33
CA THR A 72 -8.38 7.05 5.53
C THR A 72 -7.71 5.75 5.13
N PHE A 73 -6.57 5.45 5.71
CA PHE A 73 -5.82 4.26 5.36
C PHE A 73 -5.16 3.63 6.58
N PHE A 74 -4.90 2.35 6.48
CA PHE A 74 -4.30 1.55 7.54
C PHE A 74 -2.88 1.18 7.16
N VAL A 75 -1.95 1.23 8.12
CA VAL A 75 -0.52 1.00 7.86
C VAL A 75 0.00 -0.10 8.75
N TRP A 76 0.66 -1.10 8.16
CA TRP A 76 1.40 -2.14 8.86
C TRP A 76 2.88 -1.98 8.58
N ASN A 77 3.68 -1.95 9.63
CA ASN A 77 5.13 -1.95 9.49
C ASN A 77 5.61 -3.35 9.08
N ARG A 78 6.62 -3.41 8.21
CA ARG A 78 7.19 -4.68 7.75
C ARG A 78 7.69 -5.54 8.90
N SER A 79 8.34 -4.92 9.90
CA SER A 79 8.86 -5.65 11.07
C SER A 79 7.74 -6.35 11.83
N VAL A 80 6.60 -5.70 12.00
CA VAL A 80 5.45 -6.28 12.67
C VAL A 80 4.89 -7.45 11.88
N LEU A 81 4.76 -7.29 10.55
CA LEU A 81 4.26 -8.37 9.68
C LEU A 81 5.21 -9.56 9.70
N ASN A 82 6.52 -9.34 9.72
CA ASN A 82 7.49 -10.42 9.81
C ASN A 82 7.39 -11.17 11.13
N LYS A 83 7.17 -10.47 12.23
CA LYS A 83 6.95 -11.10 13.54
C LYS A 83 5.70 -11.95 13.54
N LEU A 84 4.62 -11.46 12.94
CA LEU A 84 3.36 -12.21 12.83
C LEU A 84 3.56 -13.47 12.00
N ARG A 85 4.29 -13.38 10.90
CA ARG A 85 4.60 -14.53 10.05
C ARG A 85 5.33 -15.61 10.83
N LYS A 86 6.30 -15.23 11.66
CA LYS A 86 7.06 -16.20 12.47
C LYS A 86 6.21 -16.84 13.56
N SER A 87 5.29 -16.10 14.16
CA SER A 87 4.47 -16.61 15.27
C SER A 87 3.22 -17.34 14.79
N LYS A 88 2.68 -16.99 13.61
CA LYS A 88 1.45 -17.59 13.04
C LYS A 88 1.62 -17.80 11.54
N PRO A 89 2.51 -18.71 11.12
CA PRO A 89 2.86 -18.86 9.71
C PRO A 89 1.68 -19.21 8.79
N ASP A 90 0.76 -20.02 9.23
CA ASP A 90 -0.40 -20.41 8.42
C ASP A 90 -1.27 -19.21 8.07
N THR A 91 -1.50 -18.34 9.04
CA THR A 91 -2.29 -17.14 8.84
C THR A 91 -1.61 -16.17 7.88
N MET A 92 -0.31 -15.99 8.04
CA MET A 92 0.45 -15.09 7.19
C MET A 92 0.60 -15.61 5.77
N GLU A 93 0.67 -16.91 5.61
CA GLU A 93 0.71 -17.54 4.29
C GLU A 93 -0.53 -17.19 3.48
N LYS A 94 -1.71 -17.23 4.11
CA LYS A 94 -2.96 -16.83 3.47
C LYS A 94 -2.95 -15.34 3.09
N SER A 95 -2.44 -14.50 3.97
CA SER A 95 -2.34 -13.06 3.71
C SER A 95 -1.40 -12.76 2.55
N ASP A 96 -0.26 -13.42 2.49
CA ASP A 96 0.71 -13.26 1.40
C ASP A 96 0.09 -13.68 0.06
N ARG A 97 -0.69 -14.75 0.06
CA ARG A 97 -1.36 -15.22 -1.14
C ARG A 97 -2.39 -14.23 -1.65
N ILE A 98 -3.18 -13.65 -0.76
CA ILE A 98 -4.18 -12.63 -1.12
C ILE A 98 -3.50 -11.39 -1.71
N LEU A 99 -2.42 -10.92 -1.10
CA LEU A 99 -1.67 -9.79 -1.58
C LEU A 99 -1.08 -10.04 -2.96
N THR A 100 -0.53 -11.23 -3.19
CA THR A 100 0.03 -11.63 -4.48
C THR A 100 -1.04 -11.66 -5.57
N LEU A 101 -2.22 -12.18 -5.27
CA LEU A 101 -3.33 -12.21 -6.22
C LEU A 101 -3.80 -10.80 -6.58
N ASP A 102 -3.89 -9.91 -5.60
CA ASP A 102 -4.27 -8.52 -5.84
C ASP A 102 -3.28 -7.83 -6.77
N MET A 103 -1.99 -8.02 -6.53
CA MET A 103 -0.94 -7.46 -7.36
C MET A 103 -0.98 -8.02 -8.79
N ALA A 104 -1.17 -9.33 -8.94
CA ALA A 104 -1.27 -9.97 -10.25
C ALA A 104 -2.47 -9.43 -11.03
N GLY A 105 -3.60 -9.21 -10.37
CA GLY A 105 -4.77 -8.61 -10.99
C GLY A 105 -4.50 -7.21 -11.53
N LYS A 106 -3.70 -6.43 -10.83
CA LYS A 106 -3.31 -5.09 -11.30
C LYS A 106 -2.35 -5.14 -12.47
N LEU A 107 -1.44 -6.10 -12.49
CA LEU A 107 -0.48 -6.24 -13.58
C LEU A 107 -1.14 -6.68 -14.89
N ILE A 108 -2.22 -7.45 -14.80
CA ILE A 108 -2.95 -7.94 -15.96
C ILE A 108 -3.82 -6.86 -16.58
N ARG A 109 -4.28 -5.93 -15.79
CA ARG A 109 -5.09 -4.79 -16.27
C ARG A 109 -4.23 -3.79 -17.05
#